data_e6bb91dfc36f5c561aeb71e07d257b46
#
_entry.id   e6bb91dfc36f5c561aeb71e07d257b46
#
_cell.length_a   1.000
_cell.length_b   1.000
_cell.length_c   1.000
_cell.angle_alpha   90.00
_cell.angle_beta   90.00
_cell.angle_gamma   90.00
#
_symmetry.space_group_name_H-M   'P 1'
#
loop_
_entity.id
_entity.type
_entity.pdbx_description
1 polymer ?
#
loop_
_entity_poly.entity_id
_entity_poly.type
_entity_poly.pdbx_seq_one_letter_code
_entity_poly.pdbx_strand_id
1 'polypeptide(L)'
;MPVLTSRVDAAGEQGRRNAERHWHAVTDLQERLAVAAVGGSEQARSRHVARGKLLPRDRVDTLLDRGSPFLELSPLAANGFYEDPVPGAGIITGIGRISGRECMVVANDATVKGGTYYPLTVKKHLRAQEVALQNRLPCVYLVDSGGAFLPLQDQVFPDREHFGXIFFNQARMSSLGISQIAAVLGSCTAGGAYVPAMADEAVIVRNQGTIFLGGPPLVKAATGEVVSAEDLGGGLLHSRTSGVTDHLAEDDAHALXIVRSIVAGLAPRGPRPWELEPTEAPTVDPAGLYAAVPTDGRTPYDVREVIARIVDGSRFAEFKKEYGTTLVTGTARLHGHPVGIVANNGVLFGESALKGTHFIELCDQRGIPLVFLQNITGFMVGREYEAGGIAKHGAKMVNAVACARVPKFTVVIGGSFGAGNYSMCGRAFSPHFLWMWPNACVSVMGGEQAAAVLATVRRDQMEAAGVAWSEADEVAFRAPILNRYAEQGSPYYSTARLXDDGVIDPADTRMVLGLGLSVAANAPLEPVGYGVFRM
;
A
#
# COMPACT_ATOMS: atom_id res chain seq x y z
N MET A 1 11.82 -5.04 -30.50
CA MET A 1 11.44 -3.94 -29.61
C MET A 1 12.68 -3.13 -29.29
N PRO A 2 12.61 -1.79 -29.40
CA PRO A 2 13.79 -0.97 -29.15
C PRO A 2 14.33 -1.11 -27.74
N VAL A 3 15.65 -1.03 -27.62
CA VAL A 3 16.33 -1.12 -26.33
C VAL A 3 16.71 0.30 -25.90
N LEU A 4 16.26 0.68 -24.70
CA LEU A 4 16.59 1.98 -24.15
C LEU A 4 18.06 2.00 -23.73
N THR A 5 18.69 3.17 -23.86
CA THR A 5 20.04 3.39 -23.38
C THR A 5 20.03 4.56 -22.40
N SER A 6 21.10 4.71 -21.63
CA SER A 6 21.20 5.77 -20.64
C SER A 6 22.15 6.85 -21.11
N ARG A 7 21.78 8.10 -20.83
CA ARG A 7 22.66 9.24 -21.05
C ARG A 7 23.19 9.83 -19.74
N VAL A 8 22.92 9.14 -18.63
CA VAL A 8 23.32 9.64 -17.32
C VAL A 8 24.81 9.41 -17.11
N ASP A 9 25.50 10.47 -16.67
CA ASP A 9 26.89 10.38 -16.24
C ASP A 9 26.90 10.23 -14.72
N ALA A 10 26.97 8.99 -14.26
CA ALA A 10 26.89 8.70 -12.83
C ALA A 10 28.07 9.29 -12.08
N ALA A 11 29.23 9.43 -12.74
CA ALA A 11 30.43 9.99 -12.11
C ALA A 11 30.48 11.51 -12.17
N GLY A 12 29.58 12.15 -12.89
CA GLY A 12 29.48 13.59 -12.96
C GLY A 12 28.95 14.20 -11.67
N GLU A 13 29.04 15.52 -11.58
CA GLU A 13 28.65 16.23 -10.36
C GLU A 13 27.17 16.02 -10.04
N GLN A 14 26.28 16.15 -11.06
CA GLN A 14 24.87 16.00 -10.83
C GLN A 14 24.54 14.56 -10.45
N GLY A 15 25.14 13.58 -11.12
CA GLY A 15 24.90 12.17 -10.80
C GLY A 15 25.31 11.82 -9.38
N ARG A 16 26.48 12.30 -8.96
CA ARG A 16 26.94 12.04 -7.61
C ARG A 16 26.05 12.71 -6.57
N ARG A 17 25.61 13.94 -6.86
CA ARG A 17 24.71 14.64 -5.93
C ARG A 17 23.35 13.92 -5.80
N ASN A 18 22.79 13.49 -6.93
CA ASN A 18 21.55 12.72 -6.92
C ASN A 18 21.70 11.44 -6.11
N ALA A 19 22.79 10.71 -6.36
CA ALA A 19 23.00 9.43 -5.69
C ALA A 19 23.15 9.62 -4.19
N GLU A 20 23.88 10.66 -3.77
CA GLU A 20 24.08 10.91 -2.36
C GLU A 20 22.77 11.24 -1.66
N ARG A 21 21.94 12.06 -2.30
CA ARG A 21 20.64 12.42 -1.71
C ARG A 21 19.71 11.21 -1.58
N HIS A 22 19.66 10.35 -2.60
CA HIS A 22 18.89 9.13 -2.50
C HIS A 22 19.43 8.22 -1.42
N TRP A 23 20.75 8.11 -1.33
CA TRP A 23 21.36 7.25 -0.34
C TRP A 23 20.98 7.69 1.07
N HIS A 24 21.01 9.00 1.34
CA HIS A 24 20.59 9.51 2.64
C HIS A 24 19.10 9.23 2.90
N ALA A 25 18.26 9.43 1.89
CA ALA A 25 16.83 9.20 2.04
C ALA A 25 16.53 7.72 2.30
N VAL A 26 17.24 6.83 1.61
CA VAL A 26 17.03 5.39 1.78
C VAL A 26 17.54 4.94 3.15
N THR A 27 18.68 5.49 3.61
CA THR A 27 19.17 5.17 4.94
C THR A 27 18.17 5.57 6.01
N ASP A 28 17.57 6.75 5.88
CA ASP A 28 16.52 7.21 6.80
C ASP A 28 15.33 6.26 6.77
N LEU A 29 14.91 5.83 5.58
CA LEU A 29 13.81 4.89 5.45
C LEU A 29 14.13 3.57 6.14
N GLN A 30 15.34 3.05 5.92
CA GLN A 30 15.73 1.79 6.52
C GLN A 30 15.75 1.87 8.05
N GLU A 31 16.17 3.00 8.60
CA GLU A 31 16.16 3.20 10.05
C GLU A 31 14.73 3.21 10.59
N ARG A 32 13.82 3.90 9.90
CA ARG A 32 12.42 3.93 10.31
C ARG A 32 11.78 2.54 10.25
N LEU A 33 12.08 1.80 9.20
CA LEU A 33 11.54 0.45 9.05
C LEU A 33 12.07 -0.47 10.14
N ALA A 34 13.35 -0.35 10.48
CA ALA A 34 13.95 -1.18 11.53
C ALA A 34 13.30 -0.92 12.88
N VAL A 35 13.04 0.35 13.20
CA VAL A 35 12.40 0.70 14.47
C VAL A 35 10.98 0.12 14.52
N ALA A 36 10.22 0.28 13.43
CA ALA A 36 8.85 -0.24 13.40
C ALA A 36 8.82 -1.76 13.49
N ALA A 37 9.79 -2.44 12.88
CA ALA A 37 9.82 -3.89 12.86
C ALA A 37 10.06 -4.51 14.23
N VAL A 38 10.65 -3.77 15.15
CA VAL A 38 10.85 -4.26 16.52
C VAL A 38 9.52 -4.56 17.20
N GLY A 39 8.49 -3.76 16.90
CA GLY A 39 7.18 -3.95 17.54
C GLY A 39 7.11 -3.28 18.89
N GLY A 40 6.64 -4.00 19.91
CA GLY A 40 6.43 -3.44 21.22
C GLY A 40 7.71 -3.23 22.01
N SER A 41 7.56 -2.78 23.24
CA SER A 41 8.69 -2.55 24.13
C SER A 41 9.44 -3.84 24.41
N GLU A 42 10.68 -3.70 24.87
CA GLU A 42 11.46 -4.87 25.25
C GLU A 42 10.75 -5.67 26.33
N GLN A 43 10.11 -4.98 27.28
CA GLN A 43 9.39 -5.66 28.35
C GLN A 43 8.21 -6.46 27.78
N ALA A 44 7.45 -5.86 26.88
CA ALA A 44 6.30 -6.54 26.27
C ALA A 44 6.75 -7.74 25.45
N ARG A 45 7.84 -7.58 24.70
CA ARG A 45 8.37 -8.68 23.89
C ARG A 45 8.89 -9.82 24.76
N SER A 46 9.58 -9.48 25.85
CA SER A 46 10.09 -10.50 26.77
C SER A 46 8.97 -11.30 27.41
N ARG A 47 7.90 -10.62 27.83
CA ARG A 47 6.74 -11.31 28.40
C ARG A 47 6.09 -12.24 27.39
N HIS A 48 6.00 -11.80 26.15
CA HIS A 48 5.41 -12.57 25.07
C HIS A 48 6.18 -13.89 24.87
N VAL A 49 7.50 -13.77 24.77
CA VAL A 49 8.36 -14.93 24.55
C VAL A 49 8.35 -15.85 25.78
N ALA A 50 8.30 -15.28 26.97
CA ALA A 50 8.28 -16.07 28.21
C ALA A 50 7.02 -16.93 28.32
N ARG A 51 5.95 -16.55 27.64
CA ARG A 51 4.73 -17.35 27.59
C ARG A 51 4.81 -18.50 26.58
N GLY A 52 5.92 -18.67 25.91
CA GLY A 52 6.10 -19.72 24.91
C GLY A 52 5.63 -19.34 23.52
N LYS A 53 5.38 -18.06 23.28
CA LYS A 53 4.85 -17.60 22.00
C LYS A 53 5.98 -17.09 21.12
N LEU A 54 5.85 -17.31 19.83
CA LEU A 54 6.74 -16.68 18.86
C LEU A 54 6.36 -15.21 18.71
N LEU A 55 7.36 -14.36 18.46
CA LEU A 55 7.06 -12.97 18.11
C LEU A 55 6.33 -12.93 16.77
N PRO A 56 5.51 -11.89 16.53
CA PRO A 56 4.68 -11.89 15.32
C PRO A 56 5.46 -12.04 14.02
N ARG A 57 6.62 -11.39 13.89
CA ARG A 57 7.39 -11.54 12.66
C ARG A 57 7.98 -12.93 12.53
N ASP A 58 8.33 -13.57 13.65
CA ASP A 58 8.78 -14.96 13.62
C ASP A 58 7.64 -15.89 13.24
N ARG A 59 6.42 -15.60 13.68
CA ARG A 59 5.25 -16.36 13.25
C ARG A 59 5.09 -16.28 11.73
N VAL A 60 5.19 -15.08 11.17
CA VAL A 60 5.07 -14.90 9.72
C VAL A 60 6.18 -15.64 8.99
N ASP A 61 7.42 -15.51 9.47
CA ASP A 61 8.55 -16.19 8.84
C ASP A 61 8.38 -17.71 8.85
N THR A 62 7.87 -18.25 9.96
CA THR A 62 7.66 -19.70 10.09
C THR A 62 6.53 -20.16 9.16
N LEU A 63 5.51 -19.32 8.98
CA LEU A 63 4.38 -19.65 8.15
C LEU A 63 4.74 -19.71 6.67
N LEU A 64 5.58 -18.79 6.20
CA LEU A 64 5.87 -18.64 4.78
C LEU A 64 6.87 -19.69 4.30
N ASP A 65 6.80 -19.99 3.01
CA ASP A 65 7.76 -20.90 2.38
C ASP A 65 9.16 -20.35 2.54
N ARG A 66 10.08 -21.25 2.89
CA ARG A 66 11.45 -20.87 3.14
C ARG A 66 12.07 -20.24 1.91
N GLY A 67 12.73 -19.08 2.10
CA GLY A 67 13.40 -18.38 1.01
C GLY A 67 12.51 -17.62 0.07
N SER A 68 11.20 -17.57 0.34
CA SER A 68 10.27 -16.83 -0.51
C SER A 68 10.12 -15.40 0.00
N PRO A 69 9.76 -14.47 -0.89
CA PRO A 69 9.62 -13.07 -0.47
C PRO A 69 8.33 -12.83 0.28
N PHE A 70 8.34 -11.79 1.11
CA PHE A 70 7.14 -11.28 1.78
C PHE A 70 6.94 -9.84 1.32
N LEU A 71 5.87 -9.59 0.58
CA LEU A 71 5.53 -8.24 0.17
C LEU A 71 4.72 -7.60 1.29
N GLU A 72 5.42 -6.97 2.22
CA GLU A 72 4.77 -6.35 3.36
C GLU A 72 4.08 -5.06 2.96
N LEU A 73 2.85 -4.86 3.43
CA LEU A 73 2.07 -3.66 3.14
C LEU A 73 2.07 -2.74 4.35
N SER A 74 2.35 -1.48 4.11
CA SER A 74 2.22 -0.40 5.09
C SER A 74 2.94 -0.68 6.42
N PRO A 75 4.22 -1.04 6.36
CA PRO A 75 4.94 -1.32 7.62
C PRO A 75 5.08 -0.10 8.53
N LEU A 76 4.93 1.12 8.00
CA LEU A 76 5.03 2.35 8.79
C LEU A 76 3.67 2.95 9.12
N ALA A 77 2.60 2.18 9.00
CA ALA A 77 1.27 2.66 9.37
C ALA A 77 1.28 3.15 10.82
N ALA A 78 0.59 4.27 11.07
CA ALA A 78 0.46 4.90 12.39
C ALA A 78 1.75 5.49 12.95
N ASN A 79 2.81 5.55 12.14
CA ASN A 79 4.08 6.10 12.61
C ASN A 79 3.90 7.57 13.02
N GLY A 80 4.13 7.86 14.30
CA GLY A 80 4.01 9.22 14.80
C GLY A 80 2.59 9.78 14.82
N PHE A 81 1.58 8.93 14.70
CA PHE A 81 0.20 9.39 14.58
C PHE A 81 -0.52 9.50 15.93
N TYR A 82 -0.32 8.53 16.81
CA TYR A 82 -0.96 8.51 18.12
C TYR A 82 -0.01 9.05 19.17
N GLU A 83 -0.57 9.40 20.33
CA GLU A 83 0.23 9.91 21.44
C GLU A 83 1.30 8.89 21.85
N ASP A 84 0.88 7.65 22.02
CA ASP A 84 1.82 6.54 22.28
C ASP A 84 2.23 5.88 20.98
N PRO A 85 3.43 5.30 20.91
CA PRO A 85 3.82 4.58 19.69
C PRO A 85 2.95 3.35 19.47
N VAL A 86 2.47 3.21 18.22
CA VAL A 86 1.73 2.03 17.77
C VAL A 86 2.37 1.58 16.46
N PRO A 87 3.59 1.04 16.52
CA PRO A 87 4.33 0.73 15.30
C PRO A 87 3.59 -0.25 14.42
N GLY A 88 3.60 0.04 13.13
CA GLY A 88 2.90 -0.79 12.16
C GLY A 88 1.41 -0.86 12.38
N ALA A 89 0.86 0.08 13.17
CA ALA A 89 -0.54 0.05 13.60
C ALA A 89 -0.88 -1.23 14.38
N GLY A 90 0.12 -1.89 14.96
CA GLY A 90 -0.10 -3.08 15.77
C GLY A 90 -0.48 -4.33 14.99
N ILE A 91 -0.27 -4.32 13.69
CA ILE A 91 -0.68 -5.44 12.84
C ILE A 91 0.26 -5.53 11.65
N ILE A 92 0.63 -6.75 11.29
CA ILE A 92 1.48 -7.00 10.13
C ILE A 92 0.59 -7.52 9.01
N THR A 93 0.66 -6.87 7.85
CA THR A 93 -0.09 -7.32 6.67
C THR A 93 0.87 -7.45 5.49
N GLY A 94 0.63 -8.44 4.67
CA GLY A 94 1.46 -8.63 3.49
C GLY A 94 1.11 -9.89 2.76
N ILE A 95 1.76 -10.10 1.63
CA ILE A 95 1.50 -11.24 0.77
C ILE A 95 2.75 -12.10 0.72
N GLY A 96 2.58 -13.38 0.99
CA GLY A 96 3.68 -14.33 0.90
C GLY A 96 3.19 -15.68 0.42
N ARG A 97 4.13 -16.55 0.09
CA ARG A 97 3.77 -17.88 -0.36
C ARG A 97 3.69 -18.84 0.82
N ILE A 98 2.59 -19.56 0.87
CA ILE A 98 2.35 -20.61 1.86
C ILE A 98 2.04 -21.87 1.07
N SER A 99 2.88 -22.88 1.22
CA SER A 99 2.72 -24.13 0.46
C SER A 99 2.55 -23.86 -1.04
N GLY A 100 3.35 -22.93 -1.54
CA GLY A 100 3.37 -22.59 -2.96
C GLY A 100 2.30 -21.61 -3.41
N ARG A 101 1.38 -21.19 -2.52
CA ARG A 101 0.24 -20.37 -2.88
C ARG A 101 0.40 -18.96 -2.31
N GLU A 102 0.24 -17.95 -3.15
CA GLU A 102 0.24 -16.57 -2.67
C GLU A 102 -0.98 -16.34 -1.80
N CYS A 103 -0.75 -15.86 -0.57
CA CYS A 103 -1.81 -15.64 0.42
C CYS A 103 -1.61 -14.27 1.06
N MET A 104 -2.73 -13.67 1.46
CA MET A 104 -2.69 -12.48 2.30
C MET A 104 -2.55 -12.93 3.75
N VAL A 105 -1.53 -12.40 4.43
CA VAL A 105 -1.29 -12.68 5.85
C VAL A 105 -1.66 -11.43 6.65
N VAL A 106 -2.47 -11.62 7.68
CA VAL A 106 -2.90 -10.56 8.60
C VAL A 106 -2.57 -11.05 10.00
N ALA A 107 -1.55 -10.46 10.63
CA ALA A 107 -1.04 -10.96 11.90
C ALA A 107 -1.06 -9.85 12.96
N ASN A 108 -1.83 -10.04 14.02
CA ASN A 108 -1.82 -9.10 15.14
C ASN A 108 -0.47 -9.11 15.82
N ASP A 109 -0.05 -7.96 16.32
CA ASP A 109 1.15 -7.85 17.15
C ASP A 109 0.73 -7.56 18.57
N ALA A 110 0.65 -8.62 19.38
CA ALA A 110 0.21 -8.49 20.76
C ALA A 110 1.22 -7.74 21.64
N THR A 111 2.46 -7.57 21.17
CA THR A 111 3.44 -6.78 21.91
C THR A 111 3.22 -5.28 21.77
N VAL A 112 2.34 -4.89 20.84
CA VAL A 112 1.98 -3.49 20.62
C VAL A 112 0.57 -3.30 21.18
N LYS A 113 0.47 -2.68 22.37
CA LYS A 113 -0.82 -2.37 23.00
C LYS A 113 -1.75 -3.58 23.07
N GLY A 114 -1.17 -4.78 23.32
CA GLY A 114 -1.96 -6.00 23.45
C GLY A 114 -2.64 -6.44 22.17
N GLY A 115 -2.22 -5.93 21.03
CA GLY A 115 -2.85 -6.26 19.76
C GLY A 115 -4.22 -5.63 19.57
N THR A 116 -4.56 -4.61 20.37
CA THR A 116 -5.87 -3.97 20.23
C THR A 116 -5.96 -3.18 18.93
N TYR A 117 -7.19 -3.02 18.46
CA TYR A 117 -7.45 -2.33 17.20
C TYR A 117 -7.71 -0.84 17.42
N TYR A 118 -6.75 -0.02 17.04
CA TYR A 118 -6.89 1.43 16.90
C TYR A 118 -7.58 1.72 15.55
N PRO A 119 -8.04 2.94 15.34
CA PRO A 119 -8.63 3.24 14.03
C PRO A 119 -7.74 2.89 12.84
N LEU A 120 -6.44 3.19 12.93
CA LEU A 120 -5.55 2.86 11.81
C LEU A 120 -5.24 1.37 11.73
N THR A 121 -5.36 0.63 12.84
CA THR A 121 -5.26 -0.83 12.80
C THR A 121 -6.39 -1.40 11.94
N VAL A 122 -7.60 -0.91 12.17
CA VAL A 122 -8.75 -1.33 11.39
C VAL A 122 -8.56 -1.00 9.91
N LYS A 123 -8.13 0.23 9.63
CA LYS A 123 -7.93 0.66 8.25
C LYS A 123 -6.93 -0.24 7.53
N LYS A 124 -5.85 -0.61 8.23
CA LYS A 124 -4.83 -1.48 7.65
C LYS A 124 -5.37 -2.88 7.39
N HIS A 125 -6.13 -3.42 8.34
CA HIS A 125 -6.76 -4.73 8.17
C HIS A 125 -7.71 -4.72 6.96
N LEU A 126 -8.54 -3.68 6.86
CA LEU A 126 -9.48 -3.56 5.74
C LEU A 126 -8.74 -3.44 4.41
N ARG A 127 -7.62 -2.70 4.39
CA ARG A 127 -6.84 -2.60 3.16
C ARG A 127 -6.30 -3.97 2.75
N ALA A 128 -5.82 -4.76 3.71
CA ALA A 128 -5.34 -6.11 3.40
C ALA A 128 -6.46 -6.95 2.79
N GLN A 129 -7.66 -6.86 3.36
CA GLN A 129 -8.79 -7.60 2.83
C GLN A 129 -9.19 -7.11 1.44
N GLU A 130 -9.12 -5.80 1.20
CA GLU A 130 -9.40 -5.25 -0.12
C GLU A 130 -8.43 -5.82 -1.16
N VAL A 131 -7.14 -5.86 -0.82
CA VAL A 131 -6.14 -6.43 -1.71
C VAL A 131 -6.41 -7.92 -1.95
N ALA A 132 -6.77 -8.65 -0.90
CA ALA A 132 -7.07 -10.07 -1.04
C ALA A 132 -8.28 -10.31 -1.93
N LEU A 133 -9.33 -9.52 -1.75
CA LEU A 133 -10.53 -9.65 -2.58
C LEU A 133 -10.23 -9.34 -4.04
N GLN A 134 -9.53 -8.24 -4.27
CA GLN A 134 -9.23 -7.77 -5.62
C GLN A 134 -8.39 -8.79 -6.39
N ASN A 135 -7.50 -9.47 -5.69
CA ASN A 135 -6.55 -10.40 -6.32
C ASN A 135 -6.87 -11.86 -6.03
N ARG A 136 -7.98 -12.14 -5.37
CA ARG A 136 -8.47 -13.48 -5.04
C ARG A 136 -7.43 -14.30 -4.28
N LEU A 137 -6.90 -13.71 -3.22
CA LEU A 137 -5.88 -14.36 -2.39
C LEU A 137 -6.52 -14.98 -1.15
N PRO A 138 -6.23 -16.25 -0.84
CA PRO A 138 -6.64 -16.77 0.46
C PRO A 138 -6.10 -15.88 1.57
N CYS A 139 -6.89 -15.70 2.63
CA CYS A 139 -6.48 -14.90 3.78
C CYS A 139 -6.12 -15.81 4.94
N VAL A 140 -5.00 -15.52 5.57
CA VAL A 140 -4.56 -16.21 6.78
C VAL A 140 -4.46 -15.17 7.89
N TYR A 141 -5.31 -15.33 8.91
CA TYR A 141 -5.34 -14.43 10.06
C TYR A 141 -4.63 -15.11 11.23
N LEU A 142 -3.53 -14.50 11.69
CA LEU A 142 -2.82 -14.97 12.89
C LEU A 142 -3.29 -14.07 14.04
N VAL A 143 -4.21 -14.60 14.83
CA VAL A 143 -4.99 -13.80 15.77
C VAL A 143 -4.37 -13.79 17.15
N ASP A 144 -4.13 -12.59 17.69
CA ASP A 144 -3.59 -12.40 19.02
C ASP A 144 -3.93 -10.97 19.42
N SER A 145 -5.20 -10.72 19.79
CA SER A 145 -5.73 -9.37 19.90
C SER A 145 -6.65 -9.22 21.09
N GLY A 146 -6.54 -8.09 21.77
CA GLY A 146 -7.45 -7.72 22.82
C GLY A 146 -8.76 -7.09 22.36
N GLY A 147 -8.98 -7.01 21.04
CA GLY A 147 -10.21 -6.42 20.52
C GLY A 147 -10.07 -4.94 20.24
N ALA A 148 -11.18 -4.23 20.21
CA ALA A 148 -11.18 -2.80 19.92
C ALA A 148 -10.50 -2.01 21.03
N PHE A 149 -9.77 -0.96 20.65
CA PHE A 149 -9.17 -0.06 21.63
C PHE A 149 -10.27 0.82 22.19
N LEU A 150 -10.72 0.49 23.40
CA LEU A 150 -11.93 1.07 23.96
C LEU A 150 -11.92 2.60 24.08
N PRO A 151 -10.79 3.25 24.46
CA PRO A 151 -10.82 4.71 24.51
C PRO A 151 -11.19 5.41 23.20
N LEU A 152 -11.00 4.72 22.06
CA LEU A 152 -11.35 5.27 20.74
C LEU A 152 -12.47 4.46 20.08
N GLN A 153 -13.33 3.82 20.87
CA GLN A 153 -14.34 2.92 20.30
C GLN A 153 -15.29 3.63 19.33
N ASP A 154 -15.54 4.92 19.56
CA ASP A 154 -16.39 5.68 18.64
C ASP A 154 -15.77 5.85 17.25
N GLN A 155 -14.45 5.73 17.16
CA GLN A 155 -13.73 5.82 15.89
C GLN A 155 -13.40 4.46 15.30
N VAL A 156 -13.78 3.39 16.00
CA VAL A 156 -13.49 2.02 15.55
C VAL A 156 -14.76 1.27 15.20
N PHE A 157 -15.85 1.49 15.95
CA PHE A 157 -17.01 0.62 15.85
C PHE A 157 -18.11 1.09 14.91
N PRO A 158 -18.62 2.35 14.98
CA PRO A 158 -19.91 2.64 14.34
C PRO A 158 -19.88 2.79 12.84
N ASP A 159 -18.75 3.20 12.26
CA ASP A 159 -18.72 3.59 10.87
C ASP A 159 -18.76 2.38 9.94
N ARG A 160 -19.22 2.65 8.72
CA ARG A 160 -19.38 1.63 7.70
C ARG A 160 -18.08 0.89 7.39
N GLU A 161 -17.00 1.64 7.15
CA GLU A 161 -15.72 1.02 6.79
C GLU A 161 -14.81 1.01 7.98
N HIS A 162 -15.22 0.23 8.97
CA HIS A 162 -14.47 0.12 10.19
C HIS A 162 -14.58 -1.30 10.73
N PHE A 163 -14.58 -1.49 12.05
CA PHE A 163 -14.39 -2.80 12.66
C PHE A 163 -15.36 -3.85 12.10
N GLY A 164 -16.65 -3.49 11.94
CA GLY A 164 -17.62 -4.40 11.34
C GLY A 164 -17.32 -4.83 9.92
N UNK A 165 -16.57 -4.13 9.09
CA UNK A 165 -16.27 -4.37 7.92
C UNK A 165 -15.47 -5.40 7.75
N ILE A 166 -14.70 -5.67 8.77
CA ILE A 166 -13.81 -6.82 8.76
C ILE A 166 -14.60 -8.09 8.54
N PHE A 167 -15.65 -8.24 9.30
CA PHE A 167 -16.45 -9.48 9.28
C PHE A 167 -17.34 -9.55 8.06
N PHE A 168 -17.86 -8.41 7.62
CA PHE A 168 -18.60 -8.33 6.37
C PHE A 168 -17.71 -8.81 5.20
N ASN A 169 -16.49 -8.31 5.14
CA ASN A 169 -15.55 -8.70 4.10
C ASN A 169 -15.22 -10.19 4.17
N GLN A 170 -15.05 -10.70 5.38
CA GLN A 170 -14.70 -12.10 5.57
C GLN A 170 -15.81 -13.00 5.02
N ALA A 171 -17.07 -12.68 5.35
CA ALA A 171 -18.20 -13.45 4.86
C ALA A 171 -18.31 -13.36 3.33
N ARG A 172 -18.14 -12.14 2.78
CA ARG A 172 -18.26 -11.95 1.34
C ARG A 172 -17.16 -12.69 0.59
N MET A 173 -15.93 -12.61 1.09
CA MET A 173 -14.82 -13.30 0.42
C MET A 173 -15.03 -14.80 0.45
N SER A 174 -15.47 -15.35 1.58
CA SER A 174 -15.76 -16.77 1.67
C SER A 174 -16.83 -17.17 0.64
N SER A 175 -17.86 -16.35 0.51
CA SER A 175 -18.95 -16.65 -0.45
C SER A 175 -18.46 -16.63 -1.89
N LEU A 176 -17.35 -15.98 -2.17
CA LEU A 176 -16.77 -15.93 -3.50
C LEU A 176 -15.68 -17.00 -3.71
N GLY A 177 -15.51 -17.88 -2.74
CA GLY A 177 -14.51 -18.93 -2.83
C GLY A 177 -13.11 -18.51 -2.47
N ILE A 178 -12.97 -17.33 -1.85
CA ILE A 178 -11.67 -16.86 -1.37
C ILE A 178 -11.53 -17.33 0.06
N SER A 179 -10.66 -18.31 0.28
CA SER A 179 -10.60 -19.03 1.56
C SER A 179 -10.14 -18.13 2.69
N GLN A 180 -10.80 -18.31 3.85
CA GLN A 180 -10.51 -17.53 5.06
C GLN A 180 -10.06 -18.52 6.13
N ILE A 181 -8.81 -18.41 6.56
CA ILE A 181 -8.19 -19.35 7.49
C ILE A 181 -7.70 -18.55 8.71
N ALA A 182 -8.02 -19.02 9.90
CA ALA A 182 -7.61 -18.32 11.12
C ALA A 182 -6.84 -19.26 12.04
N ALA A 183 -5.80 -18.74 12.67
CA ALA A 183 -5.09 -19.43 13.73
C ALA A 183 -5.10 -18.53 14.96
N VAL A 184 -5.69 -19.02 16.04
CA VAL A 184 -5.82 -18.26 17.28
C VAL A 184 -4.64 -18.59 18.16
N LEU A 185 -3.69 -17.64 18.22
CA LEU A 185 -2.40 -17.81 18.88
C LEU A 185 -2.31 -17.06 20.20
N GLY A 186 -3.40 -16.45 20.60
CA GLY A 186 -3.48 -15.70 21.83
C GLY A 186 -4.92 -15.26 22.08
N SER A 187 -5.10 -14.08 22.62
CA SER A 187 -6.44 -13.58 22.91
C SER A 187 -7.24 -13.32 21.65
N CYS A 188 -8.54 -13.56 21.74
CA CYS A 188 -9.47 -13.27 20.66
C CYS A 188 -10.81 -12.96 21.32
N THR A 189 -11.07 -11.69 21.62
CA THR A 189 -12.13 -11.29 22.53
C THR A 189 -13.17 -10.40 21.86
N ALA A 190 -14.38 -10.46 22.38
CA ALA A 190 -15.52 -9.62 21.97
C ALA A 190 -15.79 -9.80 20.47
N GLY A 191 -15.97 -8.68 19.74
CA GLY A 191 -16.26 -8.78 18.31
C GLY A 191 -15.17 -9.48 17.52
N GLY A 192 -13.93 -9.40 17.97
CA GLY A 192 -12.83 -10.08 17.30
C GLY A 192 -12.98 -11.59 17.28
N ALA A 193 -13.81 -12.15 18.17
CA ALA A 193 -14.07 -13.59 18.18
C ALA A 193 -14.65 -14.07 16.85
N TYR A 194 -15.25 -13.17 16.08
CA TYR A 194 -15.80 -13.57 14.79
C TYR A 194 -14.75 -13.83 13.73
N VAL A 195 -13.51 -13.35 13.91
CA VAL A 195 -12.46 -13.68 12.93
C VAL A 195 -12.30 -15.20 12.81
N PRO A 196 -12.04 -15.95 13.90
CA PRO A 196 -12.01 -17.41 13.75
C PRO A 196 -13.39 -18.03 13.58
N ALA A 197 -14.42 -17.50 14.21
CA ALA A 197 -15.74 -18.13 14.14
C ALA A 197 -16.34 -18.06 12.74
N MET A 198 -15.95 -17.09 11.93
CA MET A 198 -16.43 -16.95 10.56
C MET A 198 -15.38 -17.40 9.53
N ALA A 199 -14.25 -17.93 9.98
CA ALA A 199 -13.26 -18.47 9.06
C ALA A 199 -13.79 -19.78 8.45
N ASP A 200 -13.29 -20.09 7.27
CA ASP A 200 -13.66 -21.37 6.65
C ASP A 200 -13.03 -22.54 7.41
N GLU A 201 -11.85 -22.30 8.00
CA GLU A 201 -11.18 -23.30 8.81
C GLU A 201 -10.35 -22.59 9.87
N ALA A 202 -10.39 -23.09 11.11
CA ALA A 202 -9.76 -22.40 12.24
C ALA A 202 -8.96 -23.36 13.10
N VAL A 203 -7.80 -22.86 13.54
CA VAL A 203 -6.85 -23.55 14.42
C VAL A 203 -6.75 -22.76 15.72
N ILE A 204 -6.58 -23.44 16.85
CA ILE A 204 -6.32 -22.76 18.12
C ILE A 204 -5.23 -23.51 18.87
N VAL A 205 -4.42 -22.74 19.63
CA VAL A 205 -3.31 -23.32 20.42
C VAL A 205 -3.80 -23.61 21.83
N ARG A 206 -3.61 -24.86 22.26
CA ARG A 206 -3.98 -25.33 23.59
C ARG A 206 -3.28 -24.49 24.67
N ASN A 207 -4.03 -24.08 25.68
CA ASN A 207 -3.53 -23.34 26.84
C ASN A 207 -2.91 -21.98 26.49
N GLN A 208 -3.21 -21.46 25.31
CA GLN A 208 -2.63 -20.20 24.84
C GLN A 208 -3.68 -19.37 24.12
N GLY A 209 -4.36 -19.93 23.15
CA GLY A 209 -5.41 -19.23 22.44
C GLY A 209 -6.73 -19.26 23.20
N THR A 210 -7.46 -18.15 23.15
CA THR A 210 -8.80 -18.10 23.77
C THR A 210 -9.76 -17.36 22.84
N ILE A 211 -11.01 -17.83 22.81
CA ILE A 211 -12.08 -17.20 22.05
C ILE A 211 -13.29 -17.07 22.98
N PHE A 212 -13.73 -15.84 23.22
CA PHE A 212 -14.99 -15.64 23.93
C PHE A 212 -15.54 -14.26 23.60
N LEU A 213 -16.87 -14.17 23.56
CA LEU A 213 -17.52 -12.88 23.36
C LEU A 213 -17.42 -12.04 24.64
N GLY A 214 -17.58 -12.67 25.80
CA GLY A 214 -17.35 -12.02 27.07
C GLY A 214 -16.29 -12.76 27.87
N GLY A 215 -15.23 -12.07 28.23
CA GLY A 215 -14.14 -12.68 28.98
C GLY A 215 -14.47 -12.93 30.45
N PRO A 216 -13.55 -13.57 31.18
CA PRO A 216 -13.80 -13.90 32.59
C PRO A 216 -14.24 -12.72 33.46
N PRO A 217 -13.66 -11.51 33.34
CA PRO A 217 -14.14 -10.42 34.18
C PRO A 217 -15.59 -10.03 33.88
N LEU A 218 -16.00 -10.06 32.60
CA LEU A 218 -17.37 -9.72 32.26
C LEU A 218 -18.34 -10.79 32.76
N VAL A 219 -17.95 -12.05 32.65
CA VAL A 219 -18.78 -13.15 33.14
C VAL A 219 -18.98 -13.01 34.66
N LYS A 220 -17.89 -12.71 35.40
CA LYS A 220 -18.00 -12.53 36.82
C LYS A 220 -18.92 -11.36 37.18
N ALA A 221 -18.77 -10.23 36.48
CA ALA A 221 -19.62 -9.07 36.74
C ALA A 221 -21.09 -9.34 36.44
N ALA A 222 -21.36 -10.10 35.37
CA ALA A 222 -22.73 -10.33 34.94
C ALA A 222 -23.43 -11.44 35.72
N THR A 223 -22.72 -12.51 36.08
CA THR A 223 -23.33 -13.70 36.67
C THR A 223 -22.75 -14.10 38.01
N GLY A 224 -21.64 -13.50 38.44
CA GLY A 224 -20.94 -13.90 39.63
C GLY A 224 -20.03 -15.12 39.45
N GLU A 225 -20.08 -15.73 38.28
CA GLU A 225 -19.29 -16.95 38.04
C GLU A 225 -17.80 -16.61 37.91
N VAL A 226 -16.96 -17.41 38.58
CA VAL A 226 -15.52 -17.30 38.48
C VAL A 226 -15.02 -18.44 37.61
N VAL A 227 -14.46 -18.13 36.47
CA VAL A 227 -14.03 -19.13 35.50
C VAL A 227 -12.70 -18.67 34.88
N SER A 228 -11.79 -19.61 34.65
CA SER A 228 -10.52 -19.28 34.00
C SER A 228 -10.75 -19.03 32.52
N ALA A 229 -9.83 -18.31 31.91
CA ALA A 229 -9.90 -18.05 30.47
C ALA A 229 -9.90 -19.38 29.70
N GLU A 230 -9.06 -20.32 30.10
CA GLU A 230 -8.98 -21.60 29.40
C GLU A 230 -10.28 -22.39 29.52
N ASP A 231 -10.89 -22.39 30.69
CA ASP A 231 -12.14 -23.12 30.88
C ASP A 231 -13.32 -22.43 30.18
N LEU A 232 -13.27 -21.10 30.08
CA LEU A 232 -14.33 -20.34 29.44
C LEU A 232 -14.27 -20.42 27.92
N GLY A 233 -13.07 -20.31 27.36
CA GLY A 233 -12.94 -20.24 25.90
C GLY A 233 -11.58 -20.68 25.38
N GLY A 234 -10.98 -21.65 26.01
CA GLY A 234 -9.69 -22.18 25.57
C GLY A 234 -9.80 -23.15 24.40
N GLY A 235 -8.64 -23.61 23.96
CA GLY A 235 -8.53 -24.44 22.78
C GLY A 235 -9.23 -25.77 22.91
N LEU A 236 -9.05 -26.45 24.04
CA LEU A 236 -9.67 -27.78 24.21
C LEU A 236 -11.18 -27.66 24.19
N LEU A 237 -11.73 -26.66 24.88
CA LEU A 237 -13.16 -26.43 24.91
C LEU A 237 -13.71 -26.20 23.50
N HIS A 238 -13.05 -25.33 22.72
CA HIS A 238 -13.59 -24.95 21.41
C HIS A 238 -13.35 -26.02 20.36
N SER A 239 -12.32 -26.84 20.51
CA SER A 239 -12.08 -27.91 19.54
C SER A 239 -12.88 -29.17 19.85
N ARG A 240 -13.20 -29.39 21.14
CA ARG A 240 -13.88 -30.63 21.55
C ARG A 240 -15.37 -30.41 21.80
N THR A 241 -15.75 -29.31 22.46
CA THR A 241 -17.12 -29.16 22.96
C THR A 241 -17.94 -28.21 22.10
N SER A 242 -17.48 -26.99 21.87
CA SER A 242 -18.27 -26.01 21.13
C SER A 242 -18.18 -26.19 19.63
N GLY A 243 -17.06 -26.69 19.13
CA GLY A 243 -16.85 -26.82 17.69
C GLY A 243 -16.53 -25.52 17.00
N VAL A 244 -16.18 -24.47 17.74
CA VAL A 244 -15.83 -23.20 17.11
C VAL A 244 -14.52 -23.33 16.32
N THR A 245 -13.61 -24.18 16.78
CA THR A 245 -12.35 -24.41 16.05
C THR A 245 -12.29 -25.84 15.57
N ASP A 246 -11.50 -26.05 14.53
CA ASP A 246 -11.43 -27.33 13.83
C ASP A 246 -10.18 -28.13 14.18
N HIS A 247 -9.13 -27.44 14.63
CA HIS A 247 -7.85 -28.07 14.90
C HIS A 247 -7.25 -27.52 16.19
N LEU A 248 -6.74 -28.42 17.01
CA LEU A 248 -6.08 -28.06 18.28
C LEU A 248 -4.60 -28.25 18.12
N ALA A 249 -3.85 -27.17 18.27
CA ALA A 249 -2.39 -27.19 18.16
C ALA A 249 -1.76 -27.11 19.53
N GLU A 250 -0.52 -27.61 19.65
CA GLU A 250 0.17 -27.63 20.93
C GLU A 250 0.97 -26.36 21.19
N ASP A 251 1.42 -25.67 20.14
CA ASP A 251 2.16 -24.40 20.25
C ASP A 251 2.06 -23.66 18.93
N ASP A 252 2.71 -22.49 18.87
CA ASP A 252 2.67 -21.66 17.66
C ASP A 252 3.18 -22.44 16.45
N ALA A 253 4.33 -23.09 16.57
CA ALA A 253 4.91 -23.78 15.42
C ALA A 253 3.96 -24.87 14.89
N HIS A 254 3.32 -25.60 15.78
CA HIS A 254 2.37 -26.62 15.38
C HIS A 254 1.14 -26.00 14.68
N ALA A 255 0.66 -24.89 15.21
CA ALA A 255 -0.47 -24.20 14.60
C ALA A 255 -0.14 -23.75 13.18
N LEU A 256 1.05 -23.23 13.02
CA LEU A 256 1.45 -22.76 11.69
C LEU A 256 1.63 -23.92 10.71
N UNK A 257 1.91 -25.01 11.10
CA UNK A 257 2.03 -26.07 10.44
C UNK A 257 0.83 -26.52 9.94
N ILE A 258 -0.15 -26.55 10.81
CA ILE A 258 -1.51 -26.93 10.41
C ILE A 258 -2.02 -25.96 9.33
N VAL A 259 -1.81 -24.67 9.51
CA VAL A 259 -2.23 -23.68 8.52
C VAL A 259 -1.60 -23.98 7.16
N ARG A 260 -0.31 -24.29 7.14
CA ARG A 260 0.36 -24.62 5.87
C ARG A 260 -0.29 -25.84 5.21
N SER A 261 -0.71 -26.80 6.01
CA SER A 261 -1.39 -27.99 5.49
C SER A 261 -2.77 -27.64 4.91
N ILE A 262 -3.49 -26.75 5.59
CA ILE A 262 -4.80 -26.30 5.09
C ILE A 262 -4.63 -25.63 3.74
N VAL A 263 -3.65 -24.73 3.63
CA VAL A 263 -3.42 -24.02 2.35
C VAL A 263 -3.05 -25.02 1.25
N ALA A 264 -2.22 -26.02 1.58
CA ALA A 264 -1.83 -27.03 0.60
C ALA A 264 -3.02 -27.78 0.05
N GLY A 265 -4.11 -27.86 0.83
CA GLY A 265 -5.30 -28.58 0.40
C GLY A 265 -6.32 -27.73 -0.34
N LEU A 266 -6.06 -26.45 -0.57
CA LEU A 266 -7.01 -25.60 -1.27
C LEU A 266 -7.07 -25.95 -2.75
N ALA A 267 -8.21 -25.61 -3.37
CA ALA A 267 -8.34 -25.79 -4.81
C ALA A 267 -7.26 -25.01 -5.53
N PRO A 268 -6.76 -25.52 -6.67
CA PRO A 268 -5.72 -24.82 -7.39
C PRO A 268 -6.15 -23.42 -7.83
N ARG A 269 -5.19 -22.53 -7.94
CA ARG A 269 -5.47 -21.22 -8.49
C ARG A 269 -5.89 -21.35 -9.96
N GLY A 270 -6.66 -20.40 -10.43
CA GLY A 270 -7.07 -20.40 -11.82
C GLY A 270 -5.90 -20.05 -12.75
N PRO A 271 -6.13 -20.14 -14.07
CA PRO A 271 -5.09 -19.79 -15.02
C PRO A 271 -4.77 -18.29 -14.97
N ARG A 272 -3.51 -17.96 -15.31
CA ARG A 272 -3.14 -16.56 -15.41
C ARG A 272 -3.86 -15.91 -16.58
N PRO A 273 -4.25 -14.64 -16.42
CA PRO A 273 -4.97 -13.97 -17.52
C PRO A 273 -4.07 -13.45 -18.63
N TRP A 274 -2.76 -13.63 -18.53
CA TRP A 274 -1.81 -13.25 -19.58
C TRP A 274 -0.66 -14.23 -19.59
N GLU A 275 0.07 -14.25 -20.73
CA GLU A 275 1.21 -15.13 -20.90
C GLU A 275 2.44 -14.56 -20.23
N LEU A 276 3.23 -15.42 -19.62
CA LEU A 276 4.52 -15.04 -19.07
C LEU A 276 5.64 -15.38 -20.06
N GLU A 277 6.63 -14.48 -20.12
CA GLU A 277 7.87 -14.76 -20.83
C GLU A 277 8.98 -14.97 -19.80
N PRO A 278 10.11 -15.56 -20.19
CA PRO A 278 11.22 -15.66 -19.25
C PRO A 278 11.67 -14.27 -18.80
N THR A 279 11.98 -14.14 -17.52
CA THR A 279 12.42 -12.86 -16.99
C THR A 279 13.83 -12.55 -17.49
N GLU A 280 14.08 -11.26 -17.68
CA GLU A 280 15.37 -10.77 -18.18
C GLU A 280 15.77 -9.53 -17.40
N ALA A 281 17.03 -9.50 -16.95
CA ALA A 281 17.50 -8.31 -16.26
C ALA A 281 17.55 -7.11 -17.21
N PRO A 282 17.34 -5.89 -16.70
CA PRO A 282 17.56 -4.71 -17.52
C PRO A 282 19.00 -4.66 -18.04
N THR A 283 19.19 -4.17 -19.28
CA THR A 283 20.53 -3.99 -19.82
C THR A 283 21.16 -2.68 -19.33
N VAL A 284 20.34 -1.68 -19.01
CA VAL A 284 20.81 -0.48 -18.32
C VAL A 284 20.93 -0.83 -16.85
N ASP A 285 22.11 -0.60 -16.28
CA ASP A 285 22.41 -1.06 -14.92
C ASP A 285 21.44 -0.44 -13.90
N PRO A 286 20.64 -1.26 -13.21
CA PRO A 286 19.75 -0.70 -12.19
C PRO A 286 20.46 0.05 -11.07
N ALA A 287 21.73 -0.25 -10.81
CA ALA A 287 22.48 0.46 -9.77
C ALA A 287 22.63 1.93 -10.08
N GLY A 288 22.45 2.35 -11.32
CA GLY A 288 22.53 3.76 -11.70
C GLY A 288 21.26 4.56 -11.44
N LEU A 289 20.24 3.96 -10.88
CA LEU A 289 18.97 4.65 -10.70
C LEU A 289 19.08 5.90 -9.83
N TYR A 290 19.81 5.79 -8.73
CA TYR A 290 19.95 6.95 -7.83
C TYR A 290 20.61 8.13 -8.55
N ALA A 291 21.67 7.85 -9.34
CA ALA A 291 22.35 8.92 -10.05
C ALA A 291 21.46 9.56 -11.13
N ALA A 292 20.51 8.79 -11.64
CA ALA A 292 19.68 9.24 -12.77
C ALA A 292 18.56 10.18 -12.35
N VAL A 293 18.13 10.17 -11.08
CA VAL A 293 16.90 10.85 -10.68
C VAL A 293 17.18 11.92 -9.63
N PRO A 294 17.01 13.20 -9.98
CA PRO A 294 17.09 14.26 -8.97
C PRO A 294 15.98 14.13 -7.95
N THR A 295 16.25 14.53 -6.72
CA THR A 295 15.26 14.44 -5.65
C THR A 295 14.55 15.75 -5.35
N ASP A 296 14.97 16.86 -5.98
CA ASP A 296 14.49 18.18 -5.59
C ASP A 296 13.15 18.57 -6.20
N GLY A 297 12.66 17.82 -7.16
CA GLY A 297 11.37 18.10 -7.80
C GLY A 297 11.42 19.21 -8.85
N ARG A 298 12.57 19.87 -9.04
CA ARG A 298 12.70 20.96 -9.99
C ARG A 298 13.63 20.64 -11.15
N THR A 299 14.67 19.88 -10.89
CA THR A 299 15.63 19.52 -11.93
C THR A 299 14.99 18.53 -12.88
N PRO A 300 14.87 18.87 -14.16
CA PRO A 300 14.24 17.94 -15.10
C PRO A 300 15.14 16.76 -15.40
N TYR A 301 14.52 15.65 -15.74
CA TYR A 301 15.23 14.48 -16.22
C TYR A 301 14.27 13.67 -17.09
N ASP A 302 14.83 12.79 -17.89
CA ASP A 302 14.02 11.96 -18.79
C ASP A 302 13.57 10.71 -18.02
N VAL A 303 12.26 10.54 -17.87
CA VAL A 303 11.71 9.41 -17.11
C VAL A 303 12.06 8.07 -17.76
N ARG A 304 12.47 8.07 -19.03
CA ARG A 304 12.94 6.83 -19.66
C ARG A 304 14.16 6.26 -18.94
N GLU A 305 14.90 7.10 -18.20
CA GLU A 305 16.00 6.61 -17.37
C GLU A 305 15.50 5.68 -16.27
N VAL A 306 14.31 5.94 -15.73
CA VAL A 306 13.69 5.03 -14.75
C VAL A 306 13.18 3.79 -15.46
N ILE A 307 12.46 3.96 -16.55
CA ILE A 307 11.88 2.85 -17.29
C ILE A 307 12.96 1.84 -17.71
N ALA A 308 14.09 2.35 -18.21
CA ALA A 308 15.19 1.50 -18.68
C ALA A 308 15.72 0.57 -17.59
N ARG A 309 15.61 1.01 -16.32
CA ARG A 309 16.17 0.25 -15.20
C ARG A 309 15.18 -0.66 -14.52
N ILE A 310 13.93 -0.69 -15.00
CA ILE A 310 12.94 -1.58 -14.37
C ILE A 310 12.35 -2.61 -15.33
N VAL A 311 12.46 -2.39 -16.64
CA VAL A 311 11.83 -3.33 -17.60
C VAL A 311 12.83 -4.35 -18.11
N ASP A 312 12.31 -5.51 -18.48
CA ASP A 312 13.11 -6.63 -18.95
C ASP A 312 13.91 -6.23 -20.19
N GLY A 313 15.24 -6.47 -20.14
CA GLY A 313 16.12 -6.19 -21.27
C GLY A 313 16.18 -4.72 -21.65
N SER A 314 15.64 -3.84 -20.82
CA SER A 314 15.48 -2.40 -21.11
C SER A 314 14.76 -2.15 -22.44
N ARG A 315 13.94 -3.11 -22.86
CA ARG A 315 13.17 -2.99 -24.10
C ARG A 315 11.86 -2.26 -23.83
N PHE A 316 11.54 -1.31 -24.70
CA PHE A 316 10.38 -0.46 -24.50
C PHE A 316 9.82 -0.05 -25.86
N ALA A 317 8.58 -0.43 -26.14
CA ALA A 317 7.91 -0.07 -27.39
C ALA A 317 7.07 1.18 -27.13
N GLU A 318 7.64 2.32 -27.41
CA GLU A 318 7.02 3.60 -27.07
C GLU A 318 5.87 3.91 -28.01
N PHE A 319 4.78 4.44 -27.44
CA PHE A 319 3.54 4.77 -28.14
C PHE A 319 3.45 6.29 -28.27
N LYS A 320 3.19 6.80 -29.47
CA LYS A 320 3.07 8.24 -29.75
C LYS A 320 4.26 9.03 -29.21
N LYS A 321 5.45 8.57 -29.53
CA LYS A 321 6.68 9.16 -28.99
C LYS A 321 6.78 10.64 -29.32
N GLU A 322 6.31 11.05 -30.49
CA GLU A 322 6.44 12.43 -30.98
C GLU A 322 5.29 13.33 -30.56
N TYR A 323 4.22 12.79 -29.99
CA TYR A 323 3.01 13.53 -29.63
C TYR A 323 2.86 13.52 -28.12
N GLY A 324 2.43 14.67 -27.56
CA GLY A 324 2.21 14.77 -26.12
C GLY A 324 3.43 14.36 -25.32
N THR A 325 4.57 14.96 -25.62
CA THR A 325 5.88 14.46 -25.18
C THR A 325 6.12 14.56 -23.68
N THR A 326 5.26 15.28 -22.95
CA THR A 326 5.40 15.34 -21.49
C THR A 326 4.78 14.14 -20.80
N LEU A 327 4.21 13.21 -21.57
CA LEU A 327 3.78 11.92 -21.07
C LEU A 327 4.43 10.85 -21.92
N VAL A 328 5.11 9.90 -21.28
CA VAL A 328 5.76 8.78 -21.95
C VAL A 328 4.88 7.55 -21.76
N THR A 329 4.50 6.91 -22.86
CA THR A 329 3.67 5.70 -22.82
C THR A 329 4.32 4.63 -23.69
N GLY A 330 4.17 3.38 -23.29
CA GLY A 330 4.70 2.28 -24.09
C GLY A 330 4.55 0.96 -23.38
N THR A 331 4.78 -0.12 -24.14
CA THR A 331 4.66 -1.47 -23.60
C THR A 331 6.03 -2.09 -23.41
N ALA A 332 6.08 -3.03 -22.46
CA ALA A 332 7.33 -3.69 -22.09
C ALA A 332 6.99 -4.99 -21.37
N ARG A 333 8.04 -5.67 -20.93
CA ARG A 333 7.92 -6.81 -20.01
C ARG A 333 8.59 -6.45 -18.70
N LEU A 334 8.04 -6.96 -17.63
CA LEU A 334 8.59 -6.73 -16.28
C LEU A 334 8.47 -8.06 -15.53
N HIS A 335 9.62 -8.67 -15.25
CA HIS A 335 9.67 -10.03 -14.70
C HIS A 335 8.81 -11.00 -15.52
N GLY A 336 8.83 -10.82 -16.83
CA GLY A 336 8.10 -11.67 -17.76
C GLY A 336 6.65 -11.31 -17.96
N HIS A 337 6.09 -10.44 -17.13
CA HIS A 337 4.70 -10.00 -17.26
C HIS A 337 4.59 -8.88 -18.29
N PRO A 338 3.52 -8.85 -19.08
CA PRO A 338 3.30 -7.69 -19.97
C PRO A 338 2.91 -6.47 -19.15
N VAL A 339 3.40 -5.30 -19.52
CA VAL A 339 3.02 -4.05 -18.84
C VAL A 339 2.89 -2.93 -19.85
N GLY A 340 1.96 -2.04 -19.60
CA GLY A 340 1.86 -0.75 -20.27
C GLY A 340 2.27 0.32 -19.28
N ILE A 341 3.26 1.11 -19.64
CA ILE A 341 3.81 2.12 -18.73
C ILE A 341 3.29 3.49 -19.12
N VAL A 342 2.80 4.24 -18.14
CA VAL A 342 2.36 5.62 -18.28
C VAL A 342 3.21 6.42 -17.31
N ALA A 343 4.06 7.31 -17.82
CA ALA A 343 5.05 7.96 -16.98
C ALA A 343 5.08 9.46 -17.28
N ASN A 344 5.10 10.28 -16.23
CA ASN A 344 5.19 11.72 -16.39
C ASN A 344 6.60 12.13 -16.83
N ASN A 345 6.64 13.09 -17.74
CA ASN A 345 7.90 13.64 -18.23
C ASN A 345 7.75 15.16 -18.37
N GLY A 346 6.96 15.76 -17.48
CA GLY A 346 6.68 17.19 -17.47
C GLY A 346 5.22 17.47 -17.14
N VAL A 347 4.83 18.73 -17.30
CA VAL A 347 3.47 19.20 -17.06
C VAL A 347 2.52 18.52 -18.04
N LEU A 348 1.30 18.22 -17.59
CA LEU A 348 0.28 17.62 -18.46
C LEU A 348 -0.42 18.71 -19.28
N PHE A 349 -0.41 18.51 -20.58
CA PHE A 349 -1.18 19.32 -21.52
C PHE A 349 -2.38 18.53 -22.01
N GLY A 350 -3.27 19.20 -22.75
CA GLY A 350 -4.42 18.51 -23.33
C GLY A 350 -4.00 17.34 -24.19
N GLU A 351 -2.97 17.53 -25.04
CA GLU A 351 -2.54 16.44 -25.90
C GLU A 351 -1.88 15.31 -25.12
N SER A 352 -1.18 15.61 -24.01
CA SER A 352 -0.66 14.56 -23.15
C SER A 352 -1.79 13.72 -22.60
N ALA A 353 -2.86 14.37 -22.16
CA ALA A 353 -4.01 13.66 -21.61
C ALA A 353 -4.70 12.80 -22.67
N LEU A 354 -4.82 13.31 -23.90
CA LEU A 354 -5.41 12.52 -24.99
C LEU A 354 -4.58 11.30 -25.30
N LYS A 355 -3.27 11.47 -25.32
CA LYS A 355 -2.33 10.35 -25.52
C LYS A 355 -2.49 9.29 -24.43
N GLY A 356 -2.55 9.75 -23.17
CA GLY A 356 -2.73 8.85 -22.05
C GLY A 356 -4.04 8.09 -22.12
N THR A 357 -5.10 8.78 -22.47
CA THR A 357 -6.42 8.16 -22.62
C THR A 357 -6.37 7.05 -23.65
N HIS A 358 -5.84 7.36 -24.82
CA HIS A 358 -5.76 6.40 -25.94
C HIS A 358 -4.94 5.17 -25.51
N PHE A 359 -3.79 5.41 -24.89
CA PHE A 359 -2.91 4.30 -24.49
C PHE A 359 -3.55 3.42 -23.43
N ILE A 360 -4.22 4.04 -22.44
CA ILE A 360 -4.90 3.27 -21.39
C ILE A 360 -5.98 2.39 -22.01
N GLU A 361 -6.76 2.95 -22.95
CA GLU A 361 -7.80 2.15 -23.60
C GLU A 361 -7.22 0.97 -24.38
N LEU A 362 -6.10 1.20 -25.07
CA LEU A 362 -5.45 0.13 -25.82
C LEU A 362 -5.00 -1.00 -24.89
N CYS A 363 -4.34 -0.64 -23.78
CA CYS A 363 -3.86 -1.65 -22.85
C CYS A 363 -5.02 -2.40 -22.22
N ASP A 364 -6.08 -1.69 -21.87
CA ASP A 364 -7.23 -2.32 -21.25
C ASP A 364 -7.87 -3.32 -22.23
N GLN A 365 -8.04 -2.92 -23.49
CA GLN A 365 -8.60 -3.82 -24.49
C GLN A 365 -7.75 -5.05 -24.69
N ARG A 366 -6.44 -4.89 -24.62
CA ARG A 366 -5.49 -5.97 -24.88
C ARG A 366 -5.14 -6.80 -23.64
N GLY A 367 -5.72 -6.46 -22.49
CA GLY A 367 -5.46 -7.19 -21.27
C GLY A 367 -4.07 -6.99 -20.70
N ILE A 368 -3.50 -5.81 -20.89
CA ILE A 368 -2.14 -5.49 -20.47
C ILE A 368 -2.21 -4.65 -19.20
N PRO A 369 -1.66 -5.14 -18.07
CA PRO A 369 -1.65 -4.33 -16.83
C PRO A 369 -0.92 -3.01 -17.01
N LEU A 370 -1.35 -2.01 -16.26
CA LEU A 370 -0.82 -0.66 -16.36
C LEU A 370 0.06 -0.32 -15.15
N VAL A 371 1.20 0.29 -15.44
CA VAL A 371 2.13 0.80 -14.42
C VAL A 371 2.22 2.31 -14.61
N PHE A 372 1.85 3.07 -13.57
CA PHE A 372 1.93 4.52 -13.58
C PHE A 372 3.14 4.95 -12.77
N LEU A 373 4.07 5.65 -13.44
CA LEU A 373 5.21 6.27 -12.76
C LEU A 373 4.88 7.75 -12.63
N GLN A 374 4.50 8.13 -11.42
CA GLN A 374 3.87 9.42 -11.21
C GLN A 374 4.87 10.45 -10.72
N ASN A 375 5.06 11.51 -11.50
CA ASN A 375 5.86 12.66 -11.13
C ASN A 375 5.20 13.87 -11.79
N ILE A 376 4.08 14.29 -11.22
CA ILE A 376 3.19 15.26 -11.85
C ILE A 376 3.14 16.54 -11.02
N THR A 377 3.42 17.67 -11.67
CA THR A 377 3.27 18.98 -11.05
C THR A 377 1.85 19.55 -11.28
N GLY A 378 1.13 18.98 -12.24
CA GLY A 378 -0.25 19.40 -12.52
C GLY A 378 -0.51 19.50 -14.00
N PHE A 379 -1.74 19.86 -14.32
CA PHE A 379 -2.10 20.25 -15.67
C PHE A 379 -1.66 21.68 -15.91
N MET A 380 -1.35 21.99 -17.17
CA MET A 380 -0.99 23.35 -17.54
C MET A 380 -2.17 24.29 -17.29
N VAL A 381 -1.88 25.49 -16.81
CA VAL A 381 -2.89 26.48 -16.47
C VAL A 381 -2.79 27.69 -17.38
N GLY A 382 -3.90 28.39 -17.52
CA GLY A 382 -3.92 29.62 -18.27
C GLY A 382 -5.08 29.68 -19.23
N ARG A 383 -5.35 30.90 -19.70
CA ARG A 383 -6.50 31.15 -20.57
C ARG A 383 -6.46 30.33 -21.85
N GLU A 384 -5.28 30.23 -22.45
CA GLU A 384 -5.11 29.47 -23.69
C GLU A 384 -5.47 28.00 -23.48
N TYR A 385 -5.07 27.44 -22.35
CA TYR A 385 -5.28 26.02 -22.09
C TYR A 385 -6.73 25.74 -21.72
N GLU A 386 -7.35 26.64 -20.98
CA GLU A 386 -8.78 26.49 -20.66
C GLU A 386 -9.61 26.56 -21.93
N ALA A 387 -9.31 27.54 -22.80
CA ALA A 387 -10.03 27.68 -24.07
C ALA A 387 -9.79 26.48 -24.99
N GLY A 388 -8.61 25.88 -24.89
CA GLY A 388 -8.26 24.70 -25.69
C GLY A 388 -8.88 23.41 -25.17
N GLY A 389 -9.62 23.45 -24.07
CA GLY A 389 -10.34 22.29 -23.58
C GLY A 389 -9.57 21.40 -22.63
N ILE A 390 -8.61 21.95 -21.90
CA ILE A 390 -7.79 21.10 -21.02
C ILE A 390 -8.62 20.39 -19.96
N ALA A 391 -9.72 21.02 -19.50
CA ALA A 391 -10.59 20.37 -18.52
C ALA A 391 -11.22 19.11 -19.10
N LYS A 392 -11.74 19.19 -20.33
CA LYS A 392 -12.38 18.01 -20.93
C LYS A 392 -11.36 16.96 -21.33
N HIS A 393 -10.19 17.38 -21.80
CA HIS A 393 -9.15 16.42 -22.17
C HIS A 393 -8.58 15.73 -20.95
N GLY A 394 -8.37 16.47 -19.86
CA GLY A 394 -7.93 15.87 -18.61
C GLY A 394 -8.95 14.90 -18.05
N ALA A 395 -10.25 15.28 -18.13
CA ALA A 395 -11.31 14.43 -17.65
C ALA A 395 -11.40 13.11 -18.43
N LYS A 396 -11.06 13.14 -19.73
CA LYS A 396 -11.04 11.90 -20.50
C LYS A 396 -10.02 10.91 -19.92
N MET A 397 -8.83 11.41 -19.57
CA MET A 397 -7.82 10.54 -19.00
C MET A 397 -8.26 10.02 -17.63
N VAL A 398 -8.84 10.90 -16.79
CA VAL A 398 -9.35 10.49 -15.49
C VAL A 398 -10.41 9.40 -15.65
N ASN A 399 -11.31 9.57 -16.62
CA ASN A 399 -12.36 8.59 -16.91
C ASN A 399 -11.74 7.25 -17.32
N ALA A 400 -10.74 7.29 -18.20
CA ALA A 400 -10.08 6.07 -18.66
C ALA A 400 -9.39 5.34 -17.50
N VAL A 401 -8.70 6.09 -16.63
CA VAL A 401 -8.04 5.49 -15.46
C VAL A 401 -9.08 4.84 -14.55
N ALA A 402 -10.17 5.55 -14.31
CA ALA A 402 -11.21 5.05 -13.39
C ALA A 402 -11.84 3.76 -13.90
N CYS A 403 -12.04 3.65 -15.19
CA CYS A 403 -12.80 2.55 -15.77
C CYS A 403 -11.95 1.38 -16.25
N ALA A 404 -10.63 1.58 -16.41
CA ALA A 404 -9.78 0.50 -16.87
C ALA A 404 -9.88 -0.70 -15.93
N ARG A 405 -10.06 -1.87 -16.50
CA ARG A 405 -10.30 -3.10 -15.74
C ARG A 405 -9.03 -3.92 -15.54
N VAL A 406 -7.98 -3.67 -16.32
CA VAL A 406 -6.71 -4.35 -16.10
C VAL A 406 -6.13 -3.91 -14.76
N PRO A 407 -5.28 -4.74 -14.14
CA PRO A 407 -4.61 -4.30 -12.92
C PRO A 407 -3.81 -3.02 -13.15
N LYS A 408 -3.84 -2.15 -12.14
CA LYS A 408 -3.14 -0.86 -12.19
C LYS A 408 -2.23 -0.76 -10.99
N PHE A 409 -0.99 -0.34 -11.23
CA PHE A 409 0.03 -0.18 -10.19
C PHE A 409 0.59 1.22 -10.29
N THR A 410 0.73 1.91 -9.16
CA THR A 410 1.26 3.27 -9.16
C THR A 410 2.50 3.35 -8.27
N VAL A 411 3.55 3.96 -8.79
CA VAL A 411 4.72 4.34 -7.99
C VAL A 411 4.86 5.85 -8.11
N VAL A 412 4.77 6.54 -6.97
CA VAL A 412 4.96 7.99 -6.95
C VAL A 412 6.46 8.23 -6.80
N ILE A 413 7.09 8.66 -7.90
CA ILE A 413 8.54 8.78 -7.96
C ILE A 413 9.01 10.21 -7.76
N GLY A 414 8.07 11.14 -7.60
CA GLY A 414 8.37 12.54 -7.36
C GLY A 414 7.10 13.21 -6.88
N GLY A 415 6.71 14.30 -7.50
CA GLY A 415 5.52 15.03 -7.10
C GLY A 415 4.22 14.37 -7.52
N SER A 416 3.18 14.63 -6.76
CA SER A 416 1.83 14.21 -7.10
C SER A 416 0.89 15.32 -6.64
N PHE A 417 0.60 16.27 -7.52
CA PHE A 417 -0.10 17.50 -7.16
C PHE A 417 -1.35 17.69 -7.98
N GLY A 418 -2.44 18.02 -7.31
CA GLY A 418 -3.68 18.44 -7.95
C GLY A 418 -4.35 17.33 -8.74
N ALA A 419 -5.11 17.74 -9.75
CA ALA A 419 -5.92 16.81 -10.55
C ALA A 419 -5.07 15.86 -11.39
N GLY A 420 -3.79 16.17 -11.59
CA GLY A 420 -2.89 15.23 -12.25
C GLY A 420 -2.74 13.93 -11.49
N ASN A 421 -2.89 14.00 -10.16
CA ASN A 421 -2.89 12.78 -9.34
C ASN A 421 -3.95 11.80 -9.83
N TYR A 422 -5.12 12.31 -10.19
CA TYR A 422 -6.22 11.45 -10.67
C TYR A 422 -5.89 10.82 -12.01
N SER A 423 -5.31 11.60 -12.92
CA SER A 423 -4.95 11.10 -14.25
C SER A 423 -3.87 10.03 -14.20
N MET A 424 -3.06 10.05 -13.15
CA MET A 424 -1.94 9.12 -13.00
C MET A 424 -2.24 8.03 -11.98
N CYS A 425 -3.53 7.74 -11.77
CA CYS A 425 -3.98 6.64 -10.91
C CYS A 425 -3.50 6.80 -9.47
N GLY A 426 -3.86 7.92 -8.86
CA GLY A 426 -3.59 8.12 -7.44
C GLY A 426 -4.44 7.21 -6.57
N ARG A 427 -4.28 7.35 -5.27
CA ARG A 427 -4.89 6.42 -4.31
C ARG A 427 -6.41 6.26 -4.51
N ALA A 428 -7.11 7.37 -4.78
CA ALA A 428 -8.57 7.32 -4.91
C ALA A 428 -9.04 6.57 -6.15
N PHE A 429 -8.15 6.28 -7.10
CA PHE A 429 -8.52 5.60 -8.32
C PHE A 429 -8.21 4.11 -8.27
N SER A 430 -8.01 3.61 -7.08
CA SER A 430 -7.98 2.18 -6.76
C SER A 430 -6.92 1.39 -7.50
N PRO A 431 -5.67 1.86 -7.52
CA PRO A 431 -4.64 0.98 -8.03
C PRO A 431 -4.57 -0.28 -7.16
N HIS A 432 -4.16 -1.39 -7.76
CA HIS A 432 -3.95 -2.62 -7.00
C HIS A 432 -2.93 -2.39 -5.88
N PHE A 433 -1.87 -1.62 -6.18
CA PHE A 433 -0.89 -1.18 -5.19
C PHE A 433 -0.43 0.22 -5.56
N LEU A 434 -0.13 1.01 -4.53
CA LEU A 434 0.48 2.32 -4.70
C LEU A 434 1.63 2.45 -3.72
N TRP A 435 2.83 2.67 -4.24
CA TRP A 435 4.02 2.87 -3.42
C TRP A 435 4.58 4.27 -3.65
N MET A 436 5.32 4.76 -2.67
CA MET A 436 5.97 6.06 -2.78
C MET A 436 7.47 5.92 -2.54
N TRP A 437 8.25 6.66 -3.33
CA TRP A 437 9.67 6.80 -3.05
C TRP A 437 9.85 7.79 -1.89
N PRO A 438 10.99 7.72 -1.17
CA PRO A 438 11.19 8.65 -0.04
C PRO A 438 11.21 10.12 -0.42
N ASN A 439 11.56 10.45 -1.67
CA ASN A 439 11.58 11.83 -2.15
C ASN A 439 10.25 12.30 -2.70
N ALA A 440 9.22 11.45 -2.66
CA ALA A 440 7.91 11.80 -3.22
C ALA A 440 7.20 12.82 -2.33
N CYS A 441 6.22 13.49 -2.93
CA CYS A 441 5.41 14.47 -2.23
C CYS A 441 4.02 14.47 -2.83
N VAL A 442 2.99 14.52 -1.98
CA VAL A 442 1.61 14.51 -2.45
C VAL A 442 0.80 15.59 -1.75
N SER A 443 0.14 16.43 -2.51
CA SER A 443 -0.75 17.46 -1.96
C SER A 443 -1.60 18.06 -3.09
N VAL A 444 -2.52 18.95 -2.71
CA VAL A 444 -3.41 19.56 -3.69
C VAL A 444 -2.64 20.49 -4.64
N MET A 445 -1.52 21.02 -4.18
CA MET A 445 -0.59 21.81 -5.00
C MET A 445 0.75 21.83 -4.30
N GLY A 446 1.80 22.23 -5.02
CA GLY A 446 3.10 22.35 -4.40
C GLY A 446 3.11 23.42 -3.32
N GLY A 447 3.95 23.24 -2.29
CA GLY A 447 4.01 24.19 -1.19
C GLY A 447 4.40 25.58 -1.61
N GLU A 448 5.38 25.69 -2.53
CA GLU A 448 5.78 27.00 -3.05
C GLU A 448 4.61 27.69 -3.76
N GLN A 449 3.85 26.93 -4.55
CA GLN A 449 2.69 27.49 -5.25
C GLN A 449 1.63 27.92 -4.25
N ALA A 450 1.33 27.11 -3.25
CA ALA A 450 0.33 27.44 -2.24
C ALA A 450 0.71 28.71 -1.50
N ALA A 451 1.98 28.80 -1.10
CA ALA A 451 2.48 29.98 -0.38
C ALA A 451 2.38 31.22 -1.27
N ALA A 452 2.71 31.09 -2.56
CA ALA A 452 2.65 32.23 -3.48
C ALA A 452 1.23 32.72 -3.66
N VAL A 453 0.27 31.79 -3.84
CA VAL A 453 -1.13 32.16 -4.03
C VAL A 453 -1.66 32.90 -2.79
N LEU A 454 -1.43 32.33 -1.62
CA LEU A 454 -1.93 32.92 -0.39
C LEU A 454 -1.26 34.26 -0.08
N ALA A 455 0.03 34.38 -0.39
CA ALA A 455 0.75 35.64 -0.19
C ALA A 455 0.21 36.73 -1.11
N THR A 456 -0.14 36.37 -2.34
CA THR A 456 -0.70 37.34 -3.28
C THR A 456 -2.05 37.86 -2.76
N VAL A 457 -2.89 36.96 -2.28
CA VAL A 457 -4.19 37.37 -1.71
C VAL A 457 -3.97 38.29 -0.51
N ARG A 458 -3.05 37.92 0.36
CA ARG A 458 -2.79 38.73 1.57
C ARG A 458 -2.21 40.10 1.19
N ARG A 459 -1.30 40.16 0.23
CA ARG A 459 -0.72 41.43 -0.21
C ARG A 459 -1.81 42.34 -0.75
N ASP A 460 -2.73 41.80 -1.56
CA ASP A 460 -3.83 42.58 -2.10
C ASP A 460 -4.75 43.11 -0.99
N GLN A 461 -5.00 42.29 0.03
CA GLN A 461 -5.81 42.72 1.17
C GLN A 461 -5.13 43.84 1.94
N MET A 462 -3.83 43.72 2.16
CA MET A 462 -3.08 44.75 2.89
C MET A 462 -3.06 46.05 2.11
N GLU A 463 -2.86 45.96 0.79
CA GLU A 463 -2.83 47.13 -0.07
C GLU A 463 -4.18 47.84 -0.04
N ALA A 464 -5.28 47.08 -0.12
CA ALA A 464 -6.63 47.65 -0.07
C ALA A 464 -6.89 48.32 1.27
N ALA A 465 -6.32 47.80 2.34
CA ALA A 465 -6.50 48.36 3.69
C ALA A 465 -5.53 49.49 4.01
N GLY A 466 -4.61 49.80 3.08
CA GLY A 466 -3.61 50.83 3.30
C GLY A 466 -2.53 50.45 4.29
N VAL A 467 -2.32 49.15 4.49
CA VAL A 467 -1.31 48.64 5.43
C VAL A 467 -0.06 48.24 4.65
N ALA A 468 1.09 48.70 5.12
CA ALA A 468 2.35 48.34 4.50
C ALA A 468 2.66 46.86 4.70
N TRP A 469 3.23 46.23 3.67
CA TRP A 469 3.58 44.82 3.74
C TRP A 469 4.92 44.63 3.04
N SER A 470 5.96 44.45 3.85
CA SER A 470 7.32 44.35 3.37
C SER A 470 7.66 42.96 2.88
N GLU A 471 8.84 42.85 2.24
CA GLU A 471 9.35 41.52 1.87
C GLU A 471 9.52 40.63 3.10
N ALA A 472 10.00 41.21 4.20
CA ALA A 472 10.13 40.45 5.44
C ALA A 472 8.79 39.95 5.95
N ASP A 473 7.74 40.78 5.83
CA ASP A 473 6.39 40.36 6.20
C ASP A 473 5.93 39.18 5.34
N GLU A 474 6.23 39.21 4.04
CA GLU A 474 5.84 38.15 3.13
C GLU A 474 6.58 36.86 3.47
N VAL A 475 7.89 36.93 3.73
CA VAL A 475 8.66 35.75 4.11
C VAL A 475 8.08 35.11 5.37
N ALA A 476 7.76 35.95 6.36
CA ALA A 476 7.20 35.46 7.61
C ALA A 476 5.81 34.83 7.40
N PHE A 477 5.03 35.38 6.46
CA PHE A 477 3.71 34.84 6.16
C PHE A 477 3.82 33.48 5.44
N ARG A 478 4.78 33.35 4.52
CA ARG A 478 4.95 32.13 3.73
C ARG A 478 5.51 30.96 4.54
N ALA A 479 6.37 31.24 5.52
CA ALA A 479 7.13 30.18 6.18
C ALA A 479 6.24 29.09 6.81
N PRO A 480 5.20 29.42 7.60
CA PRO A 480 4.36 28.34 8.17
C PRO A 480 3.61 27.56 7.09
N ILE A 481 3.25 28.19 5.98
CA ILE A 481 2.58 27.51 4.89
C ILE A 481 3.53 26.49 4.26
N LEU A 482 4.75 26.92 3.97
CA LEU A 482 5.75 26.02 3.40
C LEU A 482 6.04 24.85 4.32
N ASN A 483 6.16 25.12 5.62
CA ASN A 483 6.42 24.06 6.60
C ASN A 483 5.27 23.05 6.67
N ARG A 484 4.04 23.57 6.65
CA ARG A 484 2.86 22.69 6.72
C ARG A 484 2.77 21.79 5.48
N TYR A 485 3.00 22.37 4.29
CA TYR A 485 2.94 21.59 3.07
C TYR A 485 4.07 20.56 3.00
N ALA A 486 5.27 20.94 3.50
CA ALA A 486 6.37 19.98 3.53
C ALA A 486 6.05 18.80 4.44
N GLU A 487 5.49 19.07 5.61
CA GLU A 487 5.14 18.02 6.56
C GLU A 487 4.02 17.13 6.01
N GLN A 488 2.93 17.77 5.58
CA GLN A 488 1.74 17.02 5.18
C GLN A 488 1.90 16.35 3.82
N GLY A 489 2.81 16.84 2.99
CA GLY A 489 3.09 16.23 1.70
C GLY A 489 4.11 15.11 1.75
N SER A 490 4.76 14.91 2.88
CA SER A 490 5.81 13.91 3.03
C SER A 490 5.27 12.50 2.86
N PRO A 491 6.05 11.59 2.27
CA PRO A 491 5.61 10.19 2.21
C PRO A 491 5.41 9.57 3.59
N TYR A 492 6.13 10.06 4.60
CA TYR A 492 5.97 9.50 5.94
C TYR A 492 4.66 9.94 6.60
N TYR A 493 4.18 11.13 6.28
CA TYR A 493 2.85 11.55 6.68
C TYR A 493 1.78 10.68 5.99
N SER A 494 1.98 10.46 4.71
CA SER A 494 1.08 9.66 3.89
C SER A 494 1.01 8.21 4.35
N THR A 495 2.17 7.58 4.54
CA THR A 495 2.20 6.16 4.87
C THR A 495 1.68 5.89 6.28
N ALA A 496 1.87 6.83 7.21
CA ALA A 496 1.30 6.67 8.53
C ALA A 496 -0.22 6.56 8.48
N ARG A 497 -0.82 7.19 7.48
CA ARG A 497 -2.28 7.24 7.31
C ARG A 497 -2.79 6.27 6.27
N LEU A 498 -1.92 5.45 5.74
CA LEU A 498 -2.29 4.44 4.72
C LEU A 498 -2.78 5.03 3.41
N UNK A 499 -2.26 6.15 3.01
CA UNK A 499 -2.42 6.69 1.93
C UNK A 499 -1.76 6.12 0.91
N ASP A 500 -0.85 5.17 1.16
CA ASP A 500 -0.09 4.32 0.24
C ASP A 500 0.06 2.94 0.87
N ASP A 501 0.68 2.03 0.12
CA ASP A 501 0.92 0.69 0.62
C ASP A 501 2.35 0.51 1.12
N GLY A 502 3.12 1.57 1.09
CA GLY A 502 4.46 1.59 1.65
C GLY A 502 5.35 2.57 0.95
N VAL A 503 6.33 3.07 1.70
CA VAL A 503 7.43 3.85 1.15
C VAL A 503 8.54 2.85 0.85
N ILE A 504 9.08 2.91 -0.36
CA ILE A 504 10.05 1.91 -0.81
C ILE A 504 11.36 2.57 -1.23
N ASP A 505 12.44 1.83 -1.10
CA ASP A 505 13.71 2.17 -1.72
C ASP A 505 13.48 2.20 -3.24
N PRO A 506 13.85 3.30 -3.93
CA PRO A 506 13.70 3.32 -5.39
C PRO A 506 14.34 2.11 -6.07
N ALA A 507 15.42 1.57 -5.50
CA ALA A 507 16.07 0.38 -6.07
C ALA A 507 15.21 -0.86 -6.00
N ASP A 508 14.14 -0.86 -5.19
CA ASP A 508 13.23 -2.00 -5.07
C ASP A 508 12.03 -1.88 -6.01
N THR A 509 11.97 -0.85 -6.84
CA THR A 509 10.78 -0.61 -7.68
C THR A 509 10.48 -1.81 -8.59
N ARG A 510 11.51 -2.31 -9.28
CA ARG A 510 11.31 -3.46 -10.17
C ARG A 510 10.78 -4.67 -9.40
N MET A 511 11.34 -4.92 -8.21
CA MET A 511 10.94 -6.06 -7.40
C MET A 511 9.49 -5.97 -6.94
N VAL A 512 9.08 -4.81 -6.39
CA VAL A 512 7.72 -4.72 -5.87
C VAL A 512 6.69 -4.76 -7.01
N LEU A 513 7.03 -4.19 -8.16
CA LEU A 513 6.14 -4.28 -9.32
C LEU A 513 6.01 -5.72 -9.80
N GLY A 514 7.12 -6.45 -9.83
CA GLY A 514 7.07 -7.86 -10.22
C GLY A 514 6.23 -8.69 -9.27
N LEU A 515 6.39 -8.46 -7.97
CA LEU A 515 5.57 -9.16 -6.99
C LEU A 515 4.10 -8.79 -7.12
N GLY A 516 3.81 -7.50 -7.34
CA GLY A 516 2.44 -7.04 -7.52
C GLY A 516 1.80 -7.65 -8.76
N LEU A 517 2.55 -7.75 -9.85
CA LEU A 517 2.03 -8.37 -11.07
C LEU A 517 1.74 -9.86 -10.87
N SER A 518 2.63 -10.56 -10.16
CA SER A 518 2.39 -11.96 -9.83
C SER A 518 1.10 -12.12 -9.03
N VAL A 519 0.91 -11.26 -8.03
CA VAL A 519 -0.28 -11.28 -7.20
C VAL A 519 -1.53 -11.01 -8.03
N ALA A 520 -1.48 -9.99 -8.90
CA ALA A 520 -2.65 -9.62 -9.70
C ALA A 520 -3.04 -10.71 -10.70
N ALA A 521 -2.10 -11.56 -11.09
CA ALA A 521 -2.38 -12.64 -12.03
C ALA A 521 -3.24 -13.76 -11.43
N ASN A 522 -3.54 -13.70 -10.12
CA ASN A 522 -4.42 -14.68 -9.50
C ASN A 522 -5.90 -14.45 -9.82
N ALA A 523 -6.27 -13.26 -10.30
CA ALA A 523 -7.67 -12.94 -10.57
C ALA A 523 -7.90 -12.81 -12.07
N PRO A 524 -9.09 -13.22 -12.56
CA PRO A 524 -9.39 -13.05 -13.98
C PRO A 524 -9.59 -11.58 -14.32
N LEU A 525 -9.38 -11.24 -15.59
CA LEU A 525 -9.67 -9.89 -16.08
C LEU A 525 -11.19 -9.72 -16.25
N GLU A 526 -11.67 -8.51 -15.97
CA GLU A 526 -13.07 -8.18 -16.11
C GLU A 526 -13.34 -7.60 -17.49
N PRO A 527 -14.59 -7.64 -17.97
CA PRO A 527 -14.91 -7.06 -19.27
C PRO A 527 -14.66 -5.56 -19.33
N VAL A 528 -14.19 -5.08 -20.48
CA VAL A 528 -13.90 -3.67 -20.71
C VAL A 528 -15.20 -2.87 -20.81
N GLY A 529 -15.23 -1.68 -20.22
CA GLY A 529 -16.39 -0.78 -20.35
C GLY A 529 -16.03 0.58 -19.81
N TYR A 530 -16.39 1.62 -20.57
CA TYR A 530 -16.04 3.00 -20.23
C TYR A 530 -17.29 3.85 -20.07
N GLY A 531 -17.15 4.91 -19.29
CA GLY A 531 -18.19 5.93 -19.22
C GLY A 531 -18.21 6.78 -20.48
N VAL A 532 -19.08 7.79 -20.49
CA VAL A 532 -19.17 8.70 -21.62
C VAL A 532 -18.04 9.72 -21.54
N PHE A 533 -17.27 9.81 -22.60
CA PHE A 533 -16.19 10.79 -22.69
C PHE A 533 -16.75 12.07 -23.30
N ARG A 534 -16.48 13.19 -22.65
CA ARG A 534 -16.90 14.48 -23.17
C ARG A 534 -16.01 14.88 -24.35
N MET A 535 -16.62 15.30 -25.45
CA MET A 535 -15.88 15.67 -26.65
C MET A 535 -15.70 17.18 -26.80
#